data_95e4f430ba7d903c4332271947fa31c4
#
_entry.id   95e4f430ba7d903c4332271947fa31c4
#
_cell.length_a   1.000
_cell.length_b   1.000
_cell.length_c   1.000
_cell.angle_alpha   90.00
_cell.angle_beta   90.00
_cell.angle_gamma   90.00
#
_symmetry.space_group_name_H-M   'P 1'
#
loop_
_entity.id
_entity.type
_entity.pdbx_description
1 polymer ?
#
loop_
_entity_poly.entity_id
_entity_poly.type
_entity_poly.pdbx_seq_one_letter_code
_entity_poly.pdbx_strand_id
1 'polypeptide(L)'
;SHNRIRHIYEDRTGNLWIATDGGIERYDESTQQFIPYTIVDRTRSYNANWAYYMFEDLDGNFWISTCLGGLFVIRKDKLLHSASGYCVADKNYTTQDGLKSMFINQVVEDRSGNVWIMLYNNGIQKLNPKSGKFTAFRLPRTNEEITTDFLMSDSEGYLWAGCHNKVLRINPVTETVTEINLNQKNCNILSMAEVESSIWVSTTKGLWGIDKKNNAVSRIPVGDQMFTCVCYDKTDRRVFLGGYDGIGLCTPSAASKAAKYLPVHITAITANNQKITTDSSVRYTQNIELSYKENNLSFEFSDYSYDHIKKGNFVYKLEGLDKDWHQVDERSNRISYTNIPHGKYTLFIRHAGDRQKTASMLSVTILSPWYQTLWAKMAYFLIIGGLVGWIINFFMVKNSLKLEQME
;
A
#
# COMPACT_ATOMS: atom_id res chain seq x y z
N SER A 1 -1.15 36.85 -5.18
CA SER A 1 -1.17 35.49 -4.71
C SER A 1 -1.90 34.57 -5.67
N HIS A 2 -1.59 33.30 -5.62
CA HIS A 2 -2.13 32.27 -6.49
C HIS A 2 -2.77 31.16 -5.67
N ASN A 3 -3.93 30.63 -6.10
CA ASN A 3 -4.70 29.64 -5.32
C ASN A 3 -4.07 28.23 -5.30
N ARG A 4 -2.97 28.00 -6.02
CA ARG A 4 -2.30 26.71 -6.09
C ARG A 4 -1.07 26.71 -5.19
N ILE A 5 -1.23 26.19 -3.97
CA ILE A 5 -0.15 26.02 -3.00
C ILE A 5 0.59 24.74 -3.31
N ARG A 6 1.93 24.81 -3.41
CA ARG A 6 2.83 23.70 -3.68
C ARG A 6 3.55 23.20 -2.44
N HIS A 7 3.99 24.12 -1.59
CA HIS A 7 4.71 23.80 -0.37
C HIS A 7 4.37 24.80 0.73
N ILE A 8 4.31 24.34 1.96
CA ILE A 8 4.18 25.15 3.17
C ILE A 8 5.43 24.89 3.99
N TYR A 9 6.10 25.93 4.42
CA TYR A 9 7.36 25.85 5.15
C TYR A 9 7.40 26.80 6.33
N GLU A 10 7.77 26.30 7.49
CA GLU A 10 8.08 27.12 8.67
C GLU A 10 9.58 27.27 8.79
N ASP A 11 10.07 28.50 8.80
CA ASP A 11 11.50 28.78 8.95
C ASP A 11 11.96 28.64 10.41
N ARG A 12 13.27 28.60 10.65
CA ARG A 12 13.84 28.42 12.00
C ARG A 12 13.46 29.51 13.00
N THR A 13 12.91 30.64 12.56
CA THR A 13 12.43 31.72 13.41
C THR A 13 10.93 31.76 13.58
N GLY A 14 10.22 30.73 13.03
CA GLY A 14 8.78 30.58 13.17
C GLY A 14 7.95 31.32 12.12
N ASN A 15 8.56 31.93 11.10
CA ASN A 15 7.76 32.52 10.03
C ASN A 15 7.19 31.43 9.12
N LEU A 16 5.92 31.52 8.78
CA LEU A 16 5.24 30.66 7.85
C LEU A 16 5.35 31.18 6.42
N TRP A 17 5.83 30.33 5.53
CA TRP A 17 6.02 30.61 4.10
C TRP A 17 5.19 29.64 3.26
N ILE A 18 4.69 30.12 2.14
CA ILE A 18 4.06 29.29 1.12
C ILE A 18 4.73 29.49 -0.24
N ALA A 19 4.95 28.38 -0.94
CA ALA A 19 5.36 28.37 -2.34
C ALA A 19 4.13 28.11 -3.21
N THR A 20 3.93 28.94 -4.22
CA THR A 20 2.77 28.92 -5.10
C THR A 20 3.16 29.03 -6.57
N ASP A 21 2.22 28.82 -7.48
CA ASP A 21 2.45 29.11 -8.90
C ASP A 21 2.67 30.61 -9.17
N GLY A 22 2.38 31.49 -8.22
CA GLY A 22 2.66 32.93 -8.28
C GLY A 22 3.99 33.37 -7.66
N GLY A 23 4.74 32.46 -7.03
CA GLY A 23 5.97 32.74 -6.31
C GLY A 23 5.90 32.31 -4.86
N ILE A 24 6.63 33.00 -3.97
CA ILE A 24 6.60 32.74 -2.54
C ILE A 24 5.90 33.88 -1.78
N GLU A 25 5.26 33.51 -0.69
CA GLU A 25 4.55 34.46 0.19
C GLU A 25 4.84 34.12 1.65
N ARG A 26 4.93 35.12 2.50
CA ARG A 26 5.06 34.98 3.95
C ARG A 26 3.76 35.34 4.64
N TYR A 27 3.31 34.51 5.57
CA TYR A 27 2.17 34.85 6.42
C TYR A 27 2.57 35.89 7.46
N ASP A 28 1.80 36.94 7.57
CA ASP A 28 1.91 37.96 8.60
C ASP A 28 0.77 37.77 9.61
N GLU A 29 1.13 37.33 10.81
CA GLU A 29 0.17 37.10 11.90
C GLU A 29 -0.57 38.36 12.34
N SER A 30 0.10 39.51 12.26
CA SER A 30 -0.47 40.80 12.73
C SER A 30 -1.62 41.30 11.84
N THR A 31 -1.47 41.09 10.54
CA THR A 31 -2.47 41.48 9.53
C THR A 31 -3.34 40.33 9.08
N GLN A 32 -2.98 39.08 9.44
CA GLN A 32 -3.60 37.83 8.96
C GLN A 32 -3.62 37.72 7.42
N GLN A 33 -2.58 38.24 6.77
CA GLN A 33 -2.45 38.26 5.31
C GLN A 33 -1.15 37.64 4.87
N PHE A 34 -1.12 37.18 3.62
CA PHE A 34 0.08 36.71 2.96
C PHE A 34 0.74 37.89 2.23
N ILE A 35 2.02 38.10 2.52
CA ILE A 35 2.87 39.13 1.88
C ILE A 35 3.61 38.47 0.72
N PRO A 36 3.33 38.82 -0.55
CA PRO A 36 4.00 38.25 -1.70
C PRO A 36 5.41 38.80 -1.89
N TYR A 37 6.31 37.96 -2.38
CA TYR A 37 7.68 38.31 -2.75
C TYR A 37 7.92 38.05 -4.22
N THR A 38 8.45 39.07 -4.93
CA THR A 38 8.93 38.93 -6.30
C THR A 38 10.45 38.76 -6.27
N ILE A 39 10.92 37.58 -6.57
CA ILE A 39 12.35 37.23 -6.60
C ILE A 39 12.78 37.05 -8.03
N VAL A 40 13.84 37.73 -8.43
CA VAL A 40 14.43 37.68 -9.77
C VAL A 40 15.93 37.37 -9.69
N ASP A 41 16.51 36.85 -10.76
CA ASP A 41 17.94 36.73 -10.91
C ASP A 41 18.60 38.11 -11.18
N ARG A 42 19.92 38.19 -11.14
CA ARG A 42 20.67 39.45 -11.37
C ARG A 42 20.42 40.05 -12.74
N THR A 43 20.22 39.23 -13.76
CA THR A 43 19.94 39.68 -15.14
C THR A 43 18.48 40.02 -15.36
N ARG A 44 17.60 39.70 -14.42
CA ARG A 44 16.13 39.78 -14.52
C ARG A 44 15.54 38.93 -15.64
N SER A 45 16.27 37.95 -16.10
CA SER A 45 15.82 37.01 -17.14
C SER A 45 14.93 35.92 -16.58
N TYR A 46 15.13 35.59 -15.29
CA TYR A 46 14.38 34.56 -14.58
C TYR A 46 13.77 35.13 -13.30
N ASN A 47 12.65 34.56 -12.90
CA ASN A 47 12.00 34.87 -11.64
C ASN A 47 11.61 33.59 -10.88
N ALA A 48 11.36 33.69 -9.58
CA ALA A 48 10.96 32.58 -8.72
C ALA A 48 9.46 32.32 -8.74
N ASN A 49 8.76 32.63 -9.83
CA ASN A 49 7.39 32.21 -10.05
C ASN A 49 7.33 30.70 -10.30
N TRP A 50 6.14 30.12 -10.12
CA TRP A 50 6.01 28.67 -10.10
C TRP A 50 6.98 28.01 -9.12
N ALA A 51 7.00 28.51 -7.89
CA ALA A 51 7.78 27.94 -6.81
C ALA A 51 7.16 26.59 -6.37
N TYR A 52 7.96 25.54 -6.41
CA TYR A 52 7.52 24.18 -6.07
C TYR A 52 7.89 23.79 -4.65
N TYR A 53 9.05 24.24 -4.18
CA TYR A 53 9.57 23.86 -2.87
C TYR A 53 10.50 24.94 -2.34
N MET A 54 10.61 25.06 -1.04
CA MET A 54 11.58 25.94 -0.40
C MET A 54 12.04 25.35 0.93
N PHE A 55 13.27 25.68 1.30
CA PHE A 55 13.83 25.37 2.61
C PHE A 55 14.91 26.40 2.99
N GLU A 56 15.24 26.47 4.28
CA GLU A 56 16.34 27.25 4.84
C GLU A 56 17.52 26.32 5.11
N ASP A 57 18.69 26.61 4.50
CA ASP A 57 19.92 25.84 4.70
C ASP A 57 20.56 26.12 6.08
N LEU A 58 21.63 25.40 6.41
CA LEU A 58 22.35 25.56 7.67
C LEU A 58 22.93 26.95 7.87
N ASP A 59 23.22 27.68 6.79
CA ASP A 59 23.77 29.02 6.80
C ASP A 59 22.70 30.13 6.81
N GLY A 60 21.40 29.76 6.82
CA GLY A 60 20.27 30.69 6.85
C GLY A 60 19.92 31.28 5.49
N ASN A 61 20.27 30.60 4.40
CA ASN A 61 19.80 30.99 3.07
C ASN A 61 18.55 30.20 2.69
N PHE A 62 17.63 30.88 2.00
CA PHE A 62 16.50 30.20 1.38
C PHE A 62 16.87 29.68 0.00
N TRP A 63 16.56 28.42 -0.21
CA TRP A 63 16.63 27.74 -1.49
C TRP A 63 15.22 27.56 -2.02
N ILE A 64 14.96 28.05 -3.23
CA ILE A 64 13.64 28.06 -3.84
C ILE A 64 13.73 27.33 -5.18
N SER A 65 13.08 26.18 -5.27
CA SER A 65 12.97 25.43 -6.51
C SER A 65 11.79 25.93 -7.34
N THR A 66 11.97 25.98 -8.65
CA THR A 66 10.94 26.52 -9.55
C THR A 66 10.71 25.59 -10.74
N CYS A 67 9.59 25.82 -11.41
CA CYS A 67 9.35 25.33 -12.75
C CYS A 67 9.85 26.40 -13.75
N LEU A 68 10.85 26.09 -14.55
CA LEU A 68 11.43 26.94 -15.60
C LEU A 68 12.30 28.11 -15.15
N GLY A 69 12.34 28.47 -13.87
CA GLY A 69 13.19 29.55 -13.36
C GLY A 69 14.57 29.09 -12.86
N GLY A 70 14.75 27.81 -12.63
CA GLY A 70 15.95 27.24 -12.01
C GLY A 70 15.87 27.18 -10.49
N LEU A 71 17.02 27.18 -9.82
CA LEU A 71 17.17 27.08 -8.39
C LEU A 71 17.70 28.40 -7.83
N PHE A 72 16.84 29.12 -7.13
CA PHE A 72 17.17 30.40 -6.52
C PHE A 72 17.74 30.22 -5.12
N VAL A 73 18.73 31.05 -4.79
CA VAL A 73 19.31 31.15 -3.45
C VAL A 73 19.28 32.62 -3.02
N ILE A 74 18.72 32.87 -1.87
CA ILE A 74 18.61 34.21 -1.31
C ILE A 74 18.80 34.17 0.21
N ARG A 75 19.57 35.11 0.76
CA ARG A 75 19.70 35.23 2.19
C ARG A 75 18.38 35.65 2.82
N LYS A 76 17.98 34.98 3.90
CA LYS A 76 16.73 35.22 4.60
C LYS A 76 16.59 36.66 5.10
N ASP A 77 17.68 37.23 5.67
CA ASP A 77 17.69 38.62 6.17
C ASP A 77 17.38 39.63 5.06
N LYS A 78 17.95 39.44 3.87
CA LYS A 78 17.70 40.28 2.71
C LYS A 78 16.24 40.20 2.24
N LEU A 79 15.64 39.03 2.31
CA LEU A 79 14.25 38.83 1.94
C LEU A 79 13.31 39.52 2.95
N LEU A 80 13.57 39.33 4.26
CA LEU A 80 12.75 39.88 5.33
C LEU A 80 12.80 41.42 5.40
N HIS A 81 13.95 42.04 5.04
CA HIS A 81 14.13 43.49 5.04
C HIS A 81 13.68 44.19 3.75
N SER A 82 13.16 43.42 2.77
CA SER A 82 12.65 44.00 1.53
C SER A 82 11.32 44.70 1.75
N ALA A 83 11.32 46.02 1.84
CA ALA A 83 10.11 46.83 2.07
C ALA A 83 9.09 46.77 0.93
N SER A 84 9.53 46.46 -0.28
CA SER A 84 8.66 46.36 -1.47
C SER A 84 8.28 44.92 -1.83
N GLY A 85 8.77 43.91 -1.08
CA GLY A 85 8.66 42.52 -1.49
C GLY A 85 9.44 42.13 -2.77
N TYR A 86 10.18 43.10 -3.35
CA TYR A 86 11.00 42.85 -4.54
C TYR A 86 12.45 42.55 -4.14
N CYS A 87 12.98 41.41 -4.55
CA CYS A 87 14.31 40.98 -4.21
C CYS A 87 15.07 40.44 -5.42
N VAL A 88 16.37 40.76 -5.51
CA VAL A 88 17.30 40.10 -6.43
C VAL A 88 17.98 38.99 -5.69
N ALA A 89 17.88 37.75 -6.20
CA ALA A 89 18.53 36.58 -5.62
C ALA A 89 20.06 36.75 -5.55
N ASP A 90 20.66 36.16 -4.53
CA ASP A 90 22.11 36.15 -4.40
C ASP A 90 22.74 35.25 -5.48
N LYS A 91 22.05 34.13 -5.80
CA LYS A 91 22.39 33.24 -6.92
C LYS A 91 21.13 32.60 -7.52
N ASN A 92 21.21 32.32 -8.81
CA ASN A 92 20.25 31.46 -9.50
C ASN A 92 21.05 30.42 -10.31
N TYR A 93 20.83 29.14 -10.03
CA TYR A 93 21.44 28.04 -10.76
C TYR A 93 20.53 27.62 -11.90
N THR A 94 21.10 27.57 -13.09
CA THR A 94 20.43 27.26 -14.34
C THR A 94 21.12 26.12 -15.08
N THR A 95 20.63 25.77 -16.25
CA THR A 95 21.30 24.78 -17.12
C THR A 95 22.69 25.24 -17.57
N GLN A 96 22.98 26.56 -17.59
CA GLN A 96 24.28 27.11 -17.88
C GLN A 96 25.31 26.83 -16.77
N ASP A 97 24.86 26.65 -15.54
CA ASP A 97 25.71 26.31 -14.39
C ASP A 97 25.90 24.79 -14.22
N GLY A 98 25.27 23.96 -15.04
CA GLY A 98 25.37 22.50 -14.98
C GLY A 98 24.14 21.78 -14.42
N LEU A 99 23.07 22.52 -14.15
CA LEU A 99 21.78 21.93 -13.80
C LEU A 99 21.21 21.19 -15.03
N LYS A 100 20.76 19.96 -14.89
CA LYS A 100 20.24 19.16 -16.01
C LYS A 100 18.88 19.61 -16.52
N SER A 101 18.06 20.21 -15.65
CA SER A 101 16.72 20.68 -15.97
C SER A 101 16.37 21.88 -15.12
N MET A 102 15.67 22.85 -15.71
CA MET A 102 15.09 23.99 -14.98
C MET A 102 13.83 23.61 -14.20
N PHE A 103 13.33 22.38 -14.37
CA PHE A 103 12.14 21.88 -13.71
C PHE A 103 12.55 21.10 -12.46
N ILE A 104 12.42 21.75 -11.28
CA ILE A 104 12.93 21.24 -10.01
C ILE A 104 11.75 21.02 -9.07
N ASN A 105 11.54 19.78 -8.63
CA ASN A 105 10.43 19.44 -7.74
C ASN A 105 10.77 19.71 -6.27
N GLN A 106 11.91 19.16 -5.81
CA GLN A 106 12.30 19.25 -4.41
C GLN A 106 13.82 19.42 -4.28
N VAL A 107 14.22 20.00 -3.17
CA VAL A 107 15.61 20.18 -2.80
C VAL A 107 15.78 19.93 -1.30
N VAL A 108 16.87 19.26 -0.92
CA VAL A 108 17.21 19.01 0.48
C VAL A 108 18.72 19.17 0.68
N GLU A 109 19.12 19.61 1.87
CA GLU A 109 20.53 19.71 2.25
C GLU A 109 20.95 18.47 3.04
N ASP A 110 22.16 17.95 2.76
CA ASP A 110 22.79 16.94 3.59
C ASP A 110 23.63 17.58 4.71
N ARG A 111 24.04 16.78 5.71
CA ARG A 111 24.86 17.28 6.84
C ARG A 111 26.21 17.82 6.45
N SER A 112 26.67 17.60 5.24
CA SER A 112 27.93 18.12 4.70
C SER A 112 27.75 19.45 3.96
N GLY A 113 26.51 19.97 3.90
CA GLY A 113 26.15 21.19 3.20
C GLY A 113 26.04 21.02 1.69
N ASN A 114 25.94 19.80 1.17
CA ASN A 114 25.61 19.61 -0.24
C ASN A 114 24.10 19.63 -0.42
N VAL A 115 23.65 20.19 -1.54
CA VAL A 115 22.24 20.29 -1.89
C VAL A 115 21.88 19.21 -2.89
N TRP A 116 20.93 18.39 -2.53
CA TRP A 116 20.39 17.32 -3.36
C TRP A 116 19.12 17.79 -4.03
N ILE A 117 19.09 17.71 -5.35
CA ILE A 117 18.09 18.34 -6.20
C ILE A 117 17.33 17.25 -6.94
N MET A 118 16.03 17.16 -6.70
CA MET A 118 15.13 16.27 -7.42
C MET A 118 14.58 16.99 -8.65
N LEU A 119 14.91 16.49 -9.82
CA LEU A 119 14.49 17.04 -11.10
C LEU A 119 13.26 16.27 -11.64
N TYR A 120 12.35 16.99 -12.24
CA TYR A 120 11.20 16.34 -12.89
C TYR A 120 11.69 15.47 -14.08
N ASN A 121 11.46 14.16 -14.00
CA ASN A 121 11.86 13.14 -14.99
C ASN A 121 13.35 13.08 -15.33
N ASN A 122 14.24 13.74 -14.56
CA ASN A 122 15.67 13.81 -14.84
C ASN A 122 16.55 13.34 -13.66
N GLY A 123 15.96 12.58 -12.73
CA GLY A 123 16.68 12.00 -11.61
C GLY A 123 17.09 12.98 -10.52
N ILE A 124 18.15 12.65 -9.81
CA ILE A 124 18.70 13.45 -8.72
C ILE A 124 20.09 13.98 -9.12
N GLN A 125 20.32 15.26 -8.85
CA GLN A 125 21.65 15.86 -8.90
C GLN A 125 22.07 16.30 -7.50
N LYS A 126 23.38 16.19 -7.23
CA LYS A 126 24.04 16.72 -6.04
C LYS A 126 24.81 17.96 -6.44
N LEU A 127 24.57 19.06 -5.75
CA LEU A 127 25.30 20.31 -5.88
C LEU A 127 26.16 20.50 -4.64
N ASN A 128 27.42 20.79 -4.84
CA ASN A 128 28.26 21.35 -3.77
C ASN A 128 28.25 22.89 -3.90
N PRO A 129 27.58 23.61 -2.97
CA PRO A 129 27.42 25.05 -3.10
C PRO A 129 28.75 25.84 -3.05
N LYS A 130 29.74 25.31 -2.32
CA LYS A 130 31.07 25.97 -2.17
C LYS A 130 31.85 25.96 -3.46
N SER A 131 31.82 24.86 -4.23
CA SER A 131 32.50 24.72 -5.51
C SER A 131 31.62 25.06 -6.72
N GLY A 132 30.32 25.12 -6.55
CA GLY A 132 29.33 25.27 -7.63
C GLY A 132 29.24 24.03 -8.55
N LYS A 133 29.82 22.88 -8.15
CA LYS A 133 29.89 21.69 -8.99
C LYS A 133 28.63 20.84 -8.83
N PHE A 134 28.02 20.49 -9.97
CA PHE A 134 26.92 19.53 -10.06
C PHE A 134 27.46 18.13 -10.38
N THR A 135 26.86 17.12 -9.75
CA THR A 135 27.13 15.71 -10.01
C THR A 135 25.80 14.96 -10.10
N ALA A 136 25.61 14.18 -11.15
CA ALA A 136 24.43 13.33 -11.26
C ALA A 136 24.54 12.16 -10.27
N PHE A 137 23.50 11.94 -9.50
CA PHE A 137 23.43 10.76 -8.65
C PHE A 137 22.94 9.55 -9.47
N ARG A 138 23.68 8.43 -9.35
CA ARG A 138 23.38 7.18 -10.04
C ARG A 138 23.37 6.03 -9.04
N LEU A 139 22.55 5.03 -9.30
CA LEU A 139 22.54 3.83 -8.45
C LEU A 139 23.90 3.13 -8.50
N PRO A 140 24.54 2.84 -7.36
CA PRO A 140 25.91 2.28 -7.34
C PRO A 140 26.04 0.94 -8.05
N ARG A 141 24.99 0.11 -8.10
CA ARG A 141 25.03 -1.22 -8.70
C ARG A 141 24.77 -1.23 -10.20
N THR A 142 23.85 -0.42 -10.68
CA THR A 142 23.42 -0.41 -12.10
C THR A 142 23.95 0.78 -12.87
N ASN A 143 24.49 1.79 -12.19
CA ASN A 143 24.89 3.08 -12.77
C ASN A 143 23.74 3.80 -13.50
N GLU A 144 22.49 3.50 -13.15
CA GLU A 144 21.30 4.11 -13.72
C GLU A 144 20.92 5.38 -12.97
N GLU A 145 20.35 6.33 -13.69
CA GLU A 145 19.66 7.46 -13.10
C GLU A 145 18.26 7.01 -12.63
N ILE A 146 17.83 7.53 -11.49
CA ILE A 146 16.55 7.15 -10.89
C ILE A 146 15.53 8.25 -11.12
N THR A 147 14.32 7.86 -11.53
CA THR A 147 13.16 8.74 -11.46
C THR A 147 12.58 8.66 -10.05
N THR A 148 12.41 9.82 -9.42
CA THR A 148 11.93 9.94 -8.04
C THR A 148 10.65 10.74 -7.98
N ASP A 149 9.76 10.32 -7.08
CA ASP A 149 8.48 10.98 -6.82
C ASP A 149 8.57 11.92 -5.61
N PHE A 150 9.49 11.64 -4.67
CA PHE A 150 9.69 12.39 -3.43
C PHE A 150 11.13 12.28 -2.91
N LEU A 151 11.62 13.34 -2.25
CA LEU A 151 12.96 13.37 -1.65
C LEU A 151 12.91 14.07 -0.28
N MET A 152 13.51 13.48 0.74
CA MET A 152 13.64 14.08 2.06
C MET A 152 14.95 13.67 2.75
N SER A 153 15.37 14.44 3.76
CA SER A 153 16.43 14.04 4.70
C SER A 153 15.80 13.69 6.06
N ASP A 154 16.36 12.70 6.75
CA ASP A 154 15.95 12.35 8.11
C ASP A 154 16.88 12.98 9.18
N SER A 155 16.45 12.88 10.43
CA SER A 155 17.21 13.40 11.58
C SER A 155 18.57 12.70 11.79
N GLU A 156 18.79 11.52 11.21
CA GLU A 156 20.07 10.80 11.26
C GLU A 156 21.01 11.21 10.14
N GLY A 157 20.53 11.98 9.14
CA GLY A 157 21.28 12.48 8.00
C GLY A 157 21.27 11.55 6.80
N TYR A 158 20.40 10.55 6.77
CA TYR A 158 20.13 9.79 5.56
C TYR A 158 19.17 10.55 4.65
N LEU A 159 19.31 10.35 3.35
CA LEU A 159 18.34 10.79 2.37
C LEU A 159 17.40 9.63 2.03
N TRP A 160 16.14 9.97 1.85
CA TRP A 160 15.09 9.04 1.48
C TRP A 160 14.47 9.50 0.16
N ALA A 161 14.54 8.65 -0.85
CA ALA A 161 13.99 8.94 -2.17
C ALA A 161 12.87 7.95 -2.51
N GLY A 162 11.69 8.46 -2.81
CA GLY A 162 10.55 7.67 -3.25
C GLY A 162 10.63 7.41 -4.75
N CYS A 163 10.56 6.15 -5.17
CA CYS A 163 10.66 5.72 -6.55
C CYS A 163 9.56 4.71 -6.86
N HIS A 164 8.39 5.16 -7.29
CA HIS A 164 7.24 4.30 -7.57
C HIS A 164 6.89 3.39 -6.37
N ASN A 165 7.16 2.09 -6.48
CA ASN A 165 6.83 1.09 -5.47
C ASN A 165 7.96 0.78 -4.47
N LYS A 166 9.05 1.52 -4.50
CA LYS A 166 10.19 1.34 -3.61
C LYS A 166 10.70 2.67 -3.04
N VAL A 167 11.31 2.59 -1.89
CA VAL A 167 11.99 3.70 -1.23
C VAL A 167 13.47 3.40 -1.19
N LEU A 168 14.29 4.38 -1.52
CA LEU A 168 15.74 4.31 -1.42
C LEU A 168 16.18 5.05 -0.15
N ARG A 169 16.91 4.39 0.71
CA ARG A 169 17.66 5.01 1.81
C ARG A 169 19.09 5.20 1.36
N ILE A 170 19.54 6.44 1.28
CA ILE A 170 20.83 6.84 0.75
C ILE A 170 21.68 7.43 1.87
N ASN A 171 22.89 6.91 2.06
CA ASN A 171 23.88 7.59 2.89
C ASN A 171 24.60 8.62 2.01
N PRO A 172 24.47 9.95 2.27
CA PRO A 172 25.02 10.98 1.38
C PRO A 172 26.54 11.10 1.42
N VAL A 173 27.21 10.52 2.46
CA VAL A 173 28.65 10.55 2.62
C VAL A 173 29.32 9.39 1.87
N THR A 174 28.80 8.16 2.06
CA THR A 174 29.36 6.96 1.43
C THR A 174 28.73 6.64 0.09
N GLU A 175 27.64 7.32 -0.24
CA GLU A 175 26.77 7.11 -1.41
C GLU A 175 26.23 5.67 -1.51
N THR A 176 26.20 4.96 -0.38
CA THR A 176 25.59 3.63 -0.31
C THR A 176 24.06 3.74 -0.32
N VAL A 177 23.41 2.83 -1.03
CA VAL A 177 21.95 2.81 -1.21
C VAL A 177 21.38 1.50 -0.72
N THR A 178 20.34 1.60 0.10
CA THR A 178 19.49 0.46 0.49
C THR A 178 18.14 0.60 -0.18
N GLU A 179 17.76 -0.38 -0.99
CA GLU A 179 16.45 -0.43 -1.62
C GLU A 179 15.44 -1.11 -0.70
N ILE A 180 14.31 -0.47 -0.45
CA ILE A 180 13.23 -0.95 0.41
C ILE A 180 11.97 -1.07 -0.45
N ASN A 181 11.51 -2.30 -0.68
CA ASN A 181 10.35 -2.57 -1.51
C ASN A 181 9.07 -2.51 -0.65
N LEU A 182 8.08 -1.73 -1.09
CA LEU A 182 6.77 -1.65 -0.43
C LEU A 182 5.88 -2.86 -0.72
N ASN A 183 6.34 -3.79 -1.61
CA ASN A 183 5.60 -4.99 -2.04
C ASN A 183 4.21 -4.68 -2.64
N GLN A 184 4.08 -3.52 -3.27
CA GLN A 184 2.88 -3.08 -3.97
C GLN A 184 3.15 -2.90 -5.45
N LYS A 185 2.27 -3.42 -6.30
CA LYS A 185 2.33 -3.18 -7.75
C LYS A 185 1.60 -1.87 -8.09
N ASN A 186 2.12 -1.14 -9.09
CA ASN A 186 1.51 0.10 -9.62
C ASN A 186 1.19 1.10 -8.49
N CYS A 187 2.20 1.42 -7.69
CA CYS A 187 2.11 2.28 -6.53
C CYS A 187 3.05 3.47 -6.73
N ASN A 188 2.53 4.70 -6.64
CA ASN A 188 3.34 5.91 -6.65
C ASN A 188 3.44 6.47 -5.24
N ILE A 189 4.61 6.96 -4.88
CA ILE A 189 4.86 7.63 -3.61
C ILE A 189 4.46 9.09 -3.76
N LEU A 190 3.62 9.57 -2.84
CA LEU A 190 3.08 10.93 -2.88
C LEU A 190 3.77 11.85 -1.89
N SER A 191 4.10 11.33 -0.71
CA SER A 191 4.77 12.09 0.35
C SER A 191 5.45 11.15 1.33
N MET A 192 6.47 11.65 2.02
CA MET A 192 7.14 10.95 3.12
C MET A 192 7.38 11.90 4.27
N ALA A 193 7.34 11.40 5.51
CA ALA A 193 7.72 12.14 6.70
C ALA A 193 8.41 11.23 7.72
N GLU A 194 9.37 11.78 8.44
CA GLU A 194 9.95 11.11 9.59
C GLU A 194 9.00 11.21 10.79
N VAL A 195 8.55 10.05 11.27
CA VAL A 195 7.64 9.92 12.40
C VAL A 195 8.32 9.06 13.46
N GLU A 196 8.86 9.67 14.48
CA GLU A 196 9.64 9.00 15.55
C GLU A 196 10.79 8.15 14.97
N SER A 197 10.77 6.84 15.16
CA SER A 197 11.79 5.89 14.67
C SER A 197 11.48 5.31 13.27
N SER A 198 10.49 5.85 12.58
CA SER A 198 9.99 5.32 11.30
C SER A 198 9.88 6.40 10.25
N ILE A 199 9.95 6.01 8.98
CA ILE A 199 9.55 6.85 7.85
C ILE A 199 8.15 6.42 7.44
N TRP A 200 7.21 7.36 7.46
CA TRP A 200 5.87 7.14 6.94
C TRP A 200 5.81 7.55 5.49
N VAL A 201 5.25 6.69 4.68
CA VAL A 201 5.22 6.82 3.22
C VAL A 201 3.77 6.78 2.76
N SER A 202 3.29 7.91 2.28
CA SER A 202 1.98 8.01 1.64
C SER A 202 2.09 7.62 0.17
N THR A 203 1.15 6.80 -0.28
CA THR A 203 1.14 6.27 -1.63
C THR A 203 -0.26 6.27 -2.22
N THR A 204 -0.37 6.06 -3.53
CA THR A 204 -1.67 5.85 -4.20
C THR A 204 -2.42 4.59 -3.74
N LYS A 205 -1.81 3.75 -2.89
CA LYS A 205 -2.36 2.49 -2.37
C LYS A 205 -2.50 2.47 -0.84
N GLY A 206 -2.34 3.62 -0.19
CA GLY A 206 -2.45 3.78 1.26
C GLY A 206 -1.16 4.25 1.93
N LEU A 207 -1.11 4.15 3.24
CA LEU A 207 -0.03 4.63 4.08
C LEU A 207 0.82 3.47 4.60
N TRP A 208 2.15 3.63 4.54
CA TRP A 208 3.13 2.62 4.92
C TRP A 208 4.11 3.20 5.94
N GLY A 209 4.57 2.38 6.86
CA GLY A 209 5.65 2.70 7.80
C GLY A 209 6.88 1.85 7.51
N ILE A 210 8.04 2.49 7.47
CA ILE A 210 9.35 1.85 7.34
C ILE A 210 10.11 2.09 8.64
N ASP A 211 10.41 1.04 9.37
CA ASP A 211 11.24 1.11 10.57
C ASP A 211 12.70 1.42 10.19
N LYS A 212 13.28 2.49 10.75
CA LYS A 212 14.64 2.96 10.38
C LYS A 212 15.75 2.01 10.83
N LYS A 213 15.53 1.16 11.85
CA LYS A 213 16.55 0.25 12.38
C LYS A 213 16.72 -0.99 11.52
N ASN A 214 15.63 -1.58 11.05
CA ASN A 214 15.65 -2.87 10.38
C ASN A 214 15.05 -2.84 8.97
N ASN A 215 14.61 -1.66 8.49
CA ASN A 215 13.95 -1.44 7.21
C ASN A 215 12.66 -2.28 7.02
N ALA A 216 12.04 -2.72 8.12
CA ALA A 216 10.79 -3.46 8.05
C ALA A 216 9.65 -2.56 7.57
N VAL A 217 8.89 -3.05 6.59
CA VAL A 217 7.75 -2.34 6.01
C VAL A 217 6.46 -2.87 6.61
N SER A 218 5.59 -1.98 7.05
CA SER A 218 4.26 -2.32 7.55
C SER A 218 3.22 -1.35 7.02
N ARG A 219 2.00 -1.84 6.77
CA ARG A 219 0.88 -0.96 6.41
C ARG A 219 0.38 -0.25 7.65
N ILE A 220 0.15 1.05 7.55
CA ILE A 220 -0.44 1.86 8.62
C ILE A 220 -1.96 1.90 8.38
N PRO A 221 -2.79 1.41 9.31
CA PRO A 221 -4.23 1.30 9.14
C PRO A 221 -4.92 2.63 9.47
N VAL A 222 -4.91 3.58 8.54
CA VAL A 222 -5.54 4.91 8.68
C VAL A 222 -6.73 5.13 7.72
N GLY A 223 -7.32 4.06 7.22
CA GLY A 223 -8.42 4.11 6.24
C GLY A 223 -7.98 3.81 4.82
N ASP A 224 -8.98 3.69 3.94
CA ASP A 224 -8.76 3.44 2.51
C ASP A 224 -8.65 4.76 1.70
N GLN A 225 -8.60 5.89 2.39
CA GLN A 225 -8.42 7.20 1.76
C GLN A 225 -7.00 7.36 1.23
N MET A 226 -6.88 8.03 0.10
CA MET A 226 -5.60 8.42 -0.45
C MET A 226 -5.14 9.73 0.19
N PHE A 227 -4.03 9.66 0.92
CA PHE A 227 -3.39 10.85 1.48
C PHE A 227 -2.28 11.31 0.54
N THR A 228 -2.32 12.58 0.17
CA THR A 228 -1.34 13.21 -0.73
C THR A 228 -0.15 13.80 0.01
N CYS A 229 -0.30 14.08 1.31
CA CYS A 229 0.79 14.55 2.15
C CYS A 229 0.72 13.99 3.57
N VAL A 230 1.90 13.86 4.18
CA VAL A 230 2.09 13.45 5.57
C VAL A 230 2.95 14.50 6.25
N CYS A 231 2.52 14.98 7.42
CA CYS A 231 3.28 15.91 8.25
C CYS A 231 3.26 15.41 9.70
N TYR A 232 4.41 15.44 10.36
CA TYR A 232 4.53 15.05 11.77
C TYR A 232 4.87 16.25 12.64
N ASP A 233 3.96 16.59 13.54
CA ASP A 233 4.22 17.53 14.61
C ASP A 233 4.91 16.83 15.79
N LYS A 234 6.18 17.16 15.99
CA LYS A 234 7.01 16.56 17.06
C LYS A 234 6.60 17.06 18.44
N THR A 235 6.01 18.27 18.53
CA THR A 235 5.62 18.90 19.79
C THR A 235 4.42 18.20 20.40
N ASP A 236 3.36 18.05 19.61
CA ASP A 236 2.12 17.41 20.04
C ASP A 236 2.11 15.90 19.76
N ARG A 237 3.14 15.37 19.11
CA ARG A 237 3.26 13.97 18.68
C ARG A 237 2.05 13.53 17.86
N ARG A 238 1.65 14.35 16.90
CA ARG A 238 0.52 14.13 16.01
C ARG A 238 0.97 14.03 14.57
N VAL A 239 0.34 13.14 13.82
CA VAL A 239 0.54 13.03 12.38
C VAL A 239 -0.68 13.58 11.67
N PHE A 240 -0.45 14.56 10.82
CA PHE A 240 -1.45 15.14 9.93
C PHE A 240 -1.35 14.47 8.56
N LEU A 241 -2.48 14.06 8.04
CA LEU A 241 -2.61 13.35 6.77
C LEU A 241 -3.54 14.17 5.87
N GLY A 242 -2.99 14.88 4.89
CA GLY A 242 -3.79 15.65 3.94
C GLY A 242 -4.25 14.79 2.79
N GLY A 243 -5.51 14.89 2.43
CA GLY A 243 -6.12 14.15 1.32
C GLY A 243 -7.17 14.99 0.59
N TYR A 244 -7.78 14.42 -0.45
CA TYR A 244 -8.83 15.10 -1.21
C TYR A 244 -10.09 15.36 -0.39
N ASP A 245 -10.37 14.50 0.60
CA ASP A 245 -11.58 14.58 1.44
C ASP A 245 -11.36 15.37 2.73
N GLY A 246 -10.17 15.96 2.92
CA GLY A 246 -9.82 16.77 4.07
C GLY A 246 -8.53 16.35 4.76
N ILE A 247 -8.45 16.65 6.07
CA ILE A 247 -7.26 16.38 6.89
C ILE A 247 -7.60 15.29 7.91
N GLY A 248 -6.86 14.20 7.87
CA GLY A 248 -6.86 13.17 8.91
C GLY A 248 -5.85 13.49 10.02
N LEU A 249 -6.16 13.10 11.25
CA LEU A 249 -5.28 13.25 12.40
C LEU A 249 -5.12 11.90 13.10
N CYS A 250 -3.89 11.50 13.37
CA CYS A 250 -3.61 10.30 14.16
C CYS A 250 -2.37 10.46 15.03
N THR A 251 -2.18 9.54 15.97
CA THR A 251 -0.95 9.46 16.76
C THR A 251 -0.08 8.30 16.27
N PRO A 252 1.27 8.39 16.37
CA PRO A 252 2.17 7.32 15.97
C PRO A 252 1.85 5.98 16.67
N SER A 253 1.47 6.03 17.94
CA SER A 253 1.12 4.86 18.73
C SER A 253 -0.17 4.16 18.27
N ALA A 254 -1.12 4.89 17.72
CA ALA A 254 -2.35 4.30 17.16
C ALA A 254 -2.06 3.48 15.89
N ALA A 255 -1.07 3.94 15.12
CA ALA A 255 -0.63 3.28 13.91
C ALA A 255 0.32 2.09 14.17
N SER A 256 1.09 2.11 15.27
CA SER A 256 2.02 1.03 15.62
C SER A 256 1.35 -0.16 16.32
N LYS A 257 0.13 -0.01 16.82
CA LYS A 257 -0.65 -1.16 17.27
C LYS A 257 -0.89 -2.03 16.06
N ALA A 258 -0.13 -3.13 15.98
CA ALA A 258 -0.37 -4.20 15.00
C ALA A 258 -1.86 -4.42 14.95
N ALA A 259 -2.46 -4.30 13.77
CA ALA A 259 -3.89 -4.42 13.61
C ALA A 259 -4.33 -5.71 14.30
N LYS A 260 -4.98 -5.59 15.45
CA LYS A 260 -5.52 -6.76 16.15
C LYS A 260 -6.69 -7.20 15.28
N TYR A 261 -6.42 -8.19 14.44
CA TYR A 261 -7.47 -8.76 13.62
C TYR A 261 -8.52 -9.37 14.54
N LEU A 262 -9.76 -8.96 14.36
CA LEU A 262 -10.86 -9.59 15.04
C LEU A 262 -11.08 -10.99 14.46
N PRO A 263 -11.52 -11.97 15.28
CA PRO A 263 -11.80 -13.30 14.77
C PRO A 263 -12.91 -13.23 13.72
N VAL A 264 -12.71 -13.92 12.61
CA VAL A 264 -13.73 -14.05 11.56
C VAL A 264 -14.77 -15.07 12.02
N HIS A 265 -16.04 -14.79 11.81
CA HIS A 265 -17.14 -15.68 12.15
C HIS A 265 -18.01 -15.95 10.92
N ILE A 266 -18.43 -17.19 10.75
CA ILE A 266 -19.42 -17.56 9.74
C ILE A 266 -20.78 -17.12 10.25
N THR A 267 -21.50 -16.33 9.44
CA THR A 267 -22.79 -15.71 9.82
C THR A 267 -23.98 -16.42 9.18
N ALA A 268 -23.80 -17.01 8.00
CA ALA A 268 -24.83 -17.80 7.34
C ALA A 268 -24.20 -18.89 6.47
N ILE A 269 -24.92 -19.99 6.33
CA ILE A 269 -24.57 -21.10 5.45
C ILE A 269 -25.80 -21.39 4.59
N THR A 270 -25.59 -21.51 3.28
CA THR A 270 -26.65 -21.90 2.34
C THR A 270 -26.21 -23.10 1.52
N ALA A 271 -27.10 -24.03 1.30
CA ALA A 271 -26.92 -25.14 0.37
C ALA A 271 -27.99 -25.07 -0.72
N ASN A 272 -27.59 -25.13 -1.99
CA ASN A 272 -28.49 -24.98 -3.15
C ASN A 272 -29.41 -23.75 -3.04
N ASN A 273 -28.86 -22.60 -2.55
CA ASN A 273 -29.57 -21.35 -2.29
C ASN A 273 -30.62 -21.41 -1.16
N GLN A 274 -30.72 -22.50 -0.41
CA GLN A 274 -31.56 -22.57 0.78
C GLN A 274 -30.73 -22.45 2.05
N LYS A 275 -31.18 -21.63 3.00
CA LYS A 275 -30.45 -21.41 4.25
C LYS A 275 -30.52 -22.68 5.11
N ILE A 276 -29.35 -23.14 5.56
CA ILE A 276 -29.25 -24.27 6.47
C ILE A 276 -29.60 -23.79 7.88
N THR A 277 -30.56 -24.47 8.49
CA THR A 277 -30.85 -24.31 9.93
C THR A 277 -29.98 -25.30 10.70
N THR A 278 -29.23 -24.79 11.67
CA THR A 278 -28.41 -25.59 12.58
C THR A 278 -29.03 -25.59 13.96
N ASP A 279 -28.81 -26.61 14.75
CA ASP A 279 -29.33 -26.76 16.12
C ASP A 279 -28.84 -25.67 17.07
N SER A 280 -27.71 -25.04 16.74
CA SER A 280 -27.14 -23.88 17.43
C SER A 280 -26.96 -22.71 16.44
N SER A 281 -26.71 -21.50 16.98
CA SER A 281 -26.35 -20.39 16.10
C SER A 281 -25.16 -20.78 15.19
N VAL A 282 -25.24 -20.47 13.90
CA VAL A 282 -24.20 -20.75 12.88
C VAL A 282 -22.81 -20.32 13.34
N ARG A 283 -22.73 -19.26 14.14
CA ARG A 283 -21.48 -18.75 14.73
C ARG A 283 -20.72 -19.78 15.58
N TYR A 284 -21.44 -20.68 16.24
CA TYR A 284 -20.87 -21.68 17.16
C TYR A 284 -20.88 -23.08 16.55
N THR A 285 -21.39 -23.24 15.34
CA THR A 285 -21.43 -24.51 14.63
C THR A 285 -20.02 -24.84 14.15
N GLN A 286 -19.52 -26.00 14.56
CA GLN A 286 -18.21 -26.50 14.14
C GLN A 286 -18.28 -27.56 13.04
N ASN A 287 -19.41 -28.25 12.94
CA ASN A 287 -19.60 -29.34 12.01
C ASN A 287 -20.98 -29.22 11.34
N ILE A 288 -21.03 -29.48 10.05
CA ILE A 288 -22.29 -29.64 9.29
C ILE A 288 -22.23 -30.92 8.48
N GLU A 289 -23.36 -31.63 8.44
CA GLU A 289 -23.53 -32.80 7.58
C GLU A 289 -24.62 -32.51 6.55
N LEU A 290 -24.30 -32.78 5.28
CA LEU A 290 -25.14 -32.46 4.14
C LEU A 290 -25.36 -33.70 3.29
N SER A 291 -26.52 -33.80 2.67
CA SER A 291 -26.82 -34.81 1.69
C SER A 291 -25.97 -34.59 0.41
N TYR A 292 -25.69 -35.66 -0.32
CA TYR A 292 -24.99 -35.56 -1.61
C TYR A 292 -25.66 -34.64 -2.63
N LYS A 293 -26.96 -34.35 -2.47
CA LYS A 293 -27.70 -33.41 -3.32
C LYS A 293 -27.45 -31.94 -2.96
N GLU A 294 -26.95 -31.66 -1.76
CA GLU A 294 -26.71 -30.33 -1.22
C GLU A 294 -25.24 -29.95 -1.38
N ASN A 295 -24.78 -29.95 -2.62
CA ASN A 295 -23.37 -29.83 -2.97
C ASN A 295 -22.97 -28.46 -3.54
N ASN A 296 -23.89 -27.49 -3.61
CA ASN A 296 -23.59 -26.10 -3.94
C ASN A 296 -23.70 -25.27 -2.66
N LEU A 297 -22.56 -24.88 -2.10
CA LEU A 297 -22.50 -24.23 -0.81
C LEU A 297 -22.10 -22.77 -0.93
N SER A 298 -22.72 -21.93 -0.12
CA SER A 298 -22.23 -20.57 0.10
C SER A 298 -22.13 -20.25 1.58
N PHE A 299 -21.06 -19.57 1.95
CA PHE A 299 -20.76 -19.19 3.31
C PHE A 299 -20.66 -17.66 3.37
N GLU A 300 -21.49 -17.04 4.24
CA GLU A 300 -21.36 -15.64 4.58
C GLU A 300 -20.58 -15.53 5.88
N PHE A 301 -19.73 -14.52 5.97
CA PHE A 301 -18.86 -14.33 7.13
C PHE A 301 -18.69 -12.85 7.47
N SER A 302 -18.32 -12.57 8.71
CA SER A 302 -18.02 -11.23 9.21
C SER A 302 -17.01 -11.31 10.36
N ASP A 303 -16.19 -10.29 10.50
CA ASP A 303 -15.39 -10.05 11.70
C ASP A 303 -16.09 -9.11 12.70
N TYR A 304 -17.33 -8.71 12.40
CA TYR A 304 -18.10 -7.72 13.16
C TYR A 304 -17.38 -6.38 13.38
N SER A 305 -16.38 -6.08 12.56
CA SER A 305 -15.74 -4.79 12.59
C SER A 305 -16.66 -3.72 11.98
N TYR A 306 -16.95 -2.69 12.75
CA TYR A 306 -17.61 -1.48 12.24
C TYR A 306 -16.64 -0.53 11.59
N ASP A 307 -15.35 -0.87 11.60
CA ASP A 307 -14.28 -0.08 11.04
C ASP A 307 -14.24 -0.30 9.52
N HIS A 308 -14.76 0.66 8.76
CA HIS A 308 -14.73 0.65 7.28
C HIS A 308 -13.29 0.53 6.72
N ILE A 309 -12.28 0.79 7.55
CA ILE A 309 -10.86 0.71 7.24
C ILE A 309 -10.39 -0.73 7.02
N LYS A 310 -11.07 -1.70 7.63
CA LYS A 310 -10.70 -3.13 7.58
C LYS A 310 -11.54 -3.95 6.61
N LYS A 311 -12.28 -3.33 5.70
CA LYS A 311 -12.95 -4.06 4.62
C LYS A 311 -11.89 -4.77 3.78
N GLY A 312 -11.60 -5.95 4.24
CA GLY A 312 -11.49 -7.08 3.50
C GLY A 312 -10.30 -7.50 2.76
N ASN A 313 -9.16 -7.78 3.29
CA ASN A 313 -8.33 -8.81 2.66
C ASN A 313 -8.55 -10.13 3.41
N PHE A 314 -9.68 -10.79 3.14
CA PHE A 314 -9.90 -12.14 3.62
C PHE A 314 -9.36 -13.15 2.64
N VAL A 315 -8.81 -14.22 3.18
CA VAL A 315 -8.39 -15.41 2.42
C VAL A 315 -9.11 -16.62 2.99
N TYR A 316 -9.45 -17.53 2.10
CA TYR A 316 -10.15 -18.76 2.45
C TYR A 316 -9.55 -19.95 1.75
N LYS A 317 -9.78 -21.14 2.32
CA LYS A 317 -9.39 -22.42 1.77
C LYS A 317 -10.35 -23.49 2.25
N LEU A 318 -10.88 -24.28 1.32
CA LEU A 318 -11.61 -25.52 1.64
C LEU A 318 -10.64 -26.69 1.56
N GLU A 319 -10.04 -27.04 2.69
CA GLU A 319 -9.11 -28.19 2.77
C GLU A 319 -9.82 -29.49 2.41
N GLY A 320 -9.18 -30.28 1.58
CA GLY A 320 -9.77 -31.46 0.94
C GLY A 320 -10.21 -31.20 -0.51
N LEU A 321 -10.42 -29.94 -0.91
CA LEU A 321 -10.76 -29.53 -2.27
C LEU A 321 -9.70 -28.60 -2.88
N ASP A 322 -9.35 -27.52 -2.14
CA ASP A 322 -8.43 -26.51 -2.62
C ASP A 322 -6.97 -26.87 -2.31
N LYS A 323 -6.06 -26.61 -3.25
CA LYS A 323 -4.61 -26.73 -3.03
C LYS A 323 -4.05 -25.50 -2.31
N ASP A 324 -4.48 -24.30 -2.74
CA ASP A 324 -3.96 -23.00 -2.30
C ASP A 324 -5.04 -22.14 -1.63
N TRP A 325 -4.60 -21.05 -0.99
CA TRP A 325 -5.50 -20.04 -0.42
C TRP A 325 -6.04 -19.15 -1.53
N HIS A 326 -7.34 -18.89 -1.51
CA HIS A 326 -8.04 -17.99 -2.40
C HIS A 326 -8.31 -16.67 -1.69
N GLN A 327 -8.27 -15.56 -2.43
CA GLN A 327 -8.64 -14.25 -1.93
C GLN A 327 -10.13 -14.01 -2.16
N VAL A 328 -10.82 -13.47 -1.16
CA VAL A 328 -12.21 -13.04 -1.31
C VAL A 328 -12.25 -11.71 -2.07
N ASP A 329 -13.24 -11.50 -2.91
CA ASP A 329 -13.50 -10.21 -3.56
C ASP A 329 -13.71 -9.12 -2.49
N GLU A 330 -13.03 -7.97 -2.63
CA GLU A 330 -13.06 -6.84 -1.69
C GLU A 330 -14.48 -6.30 -1.40
N ARG A 331 -15.43 -6.57 -2.30
CA ARG A 331 -16.82 -6.13 -2.19
C ARG A 331 -17.77 -7.20 -1.67
N SER A 332 -17.27 -8.41 -1.41
CA SER A 332 -18.10 -9.56 -1.03
C SER A 332 -17.69 -10.10 0.34
N ASN A 333 -18.69 -10.42 1.16
CA ASN A 333 -18.52 -11.17 2.41
C ASN A 333 -19.01 -12.62 2.23
N ARG A 334 -19.01 -13.12 0.99
CA ARG A 334 -19.58 -14.41 0.63
C ARG A 334 -18.58 -15.23 -0.18
N ILE A 335 -18.46 -16.50 0.19
CA ILE A 335 -17.67 -17.52 -0.50
C ILE A 335 -18.64 -18.55 -1.06
N SER A 336 -18.47 -18.95 -2.32
CA SER A 336 -19.35 -19.93 -2.96
C SER A 336 -18.54 -21.02 -3.61
N TYR A 337 -18.95 -22.26 -3.40
CA TYR A 337 -18.46 -23.46 -4.03
C TYR A 337 -19.59 -24.18 -4.74
N THR A 338 -19.36 -24.66 -5.92
CA THR A 338 -20.36 -25.39 -6.72
C THR A 338 -19.88 -26.82 -6.98
N ASN A 339 -20.84 -27.74 -6.92
CA ASN A 339 -20.62 -29.15 -7.25
C ASN A 339 -19.48 -29.80 -6.45
N ILE A 340 -19.48 -29.61 -5.12
CA ILE A 340 -18.49 -30.23 -4.24
C ILE A 340 -18.72 -31.75 -4.21
N PRO A 341 -17.71 -32.59 -4.46
CA PRO A 341 -17.83 -34.04 -4.34
C PRO A 341 -18.22 -34.50 -2.93
N HIS A 342 -18.73 -35.69 -2.78
CA HIS A 342 -18.93 -36.31 -1.45
C HIS A 342 -17.59 -36.49 -0.74
N GLY A 343 -17.52 -36.19 0.54
CA GLY A 343 -16.28 -36.24 1.29
C GLY A 343 -16.33 -35.42 2.57
N LYS A 344 -15.18 -35.34 3.24
CA LYS A 344 -14.98 -34.49 4.42
C LYS A 344 -14.07 -33.35 4.07
N TYR A 345 -14.47 -32.16 4.40
CA TYR A 345 -13.77 -30.91 4.09
C TYR A 345 -13.68 -30.03 5.34
N THR A 346 -12.70 -29.12 5.37
CA THR A 346 -12.61 -28.12 6.43
C THR A 346 -12.45 -26.74 5.78
N LEU A 347 -13.41 -25.87 5.99
CA LEU A 347 -13.36 -24.49 5.55
C LEU A 347 -12.54 -23.66 6.55
N PHE A 348 -11.54 -22.97 6.05
CA PHE A 348 -10.77 -21.97 6.78
C PHE A 348 -11.01 -20.59 6.19
N ILE A 349 -11.27 -19.59 7.05
CA ILE A 349 -11.39 -18.19 6.66
C ILE A 349 -10.59 -17.36 7.64
N ARG A 350 -9.74 -16.46 7.14
CA ARG A 350 -8.94 -15.55 7.98
C ARG A 350 -8.61 -14.25 7.24
N HIS A 351 -8.13 -13.26 7.96
CA HIS A 351 -7.51 -12.08 7.34
C HIS A 351 -6.18 -12.44 6.68
N ALA A 352 -5.93 -11.92 5.48
CA ALA A 352 -4.69 -12.19 4.73
C ALA A 352 -3.43 -11.74 5.47
N GLY A 353 -3.51 -10.65 6.24
CA GLY A 353 -2.41 -10.10 7.05
C GLY A 353 -2.26 -10.72 8.44
N ASP A 354 -3.13 -11.66 8.82
CA ASP A 354 -3.10 -12.26 10.17
C ASP A 354 -1.92 -13.26 10.31
N ARG A 355 -0.88 -12.80 11.00
CA ARG A 355 0.29 -13.63 11.33
C ARG A 355 0.02 -14.66 12.42
N GLN A 356 -0.99 -14.43 13.27
CA GLN A 356 -1.35 -15.34 14.37
C GLN A 356 -2.18 -16.53 13.90
N LYS A 357 -2.57 -16.56 12.61
CA LYS A 357 -3.33 -17.64 11.98
C LYS A 357 -4.66 -17.97 12.69
N THR A 358 -5.32 -16.97 13.29
CA THR A 358 -6.65 -17.11 13.87
C THR A 358 -7.69 -17.28 12.76
N ALA A 359 -7.79 -18.50 12.23
CA ALA A 359 -8.76 -18.84 11.22
C ALA A 359 -10.07 -19.34 11.87
N SER A 360 -11.21 -18.91 11.34
CA SER A 360 -12.47 -19.61 11.59
C SER A 360 -12.43 -20.97 10.88
N MET A 361 -12.86 -22.01 11.58
CA MET A 361 -12.86 -23.38 11.09
C MET A 361 -14.28 -23.93 11.09
N LEU A 362 -14.69 -24.52 9.97
CA LEU A 362 -15.96 -25.23 9.86
C LEU A 362 -15.73 -26.57 9.14
N SER A 363 -16.05 -27.67 9.79
CA SER A 363 -16.00 -28.98 9.19
C SER A 363 -17.29 -29.24 8.39
N VAL A 364 -17.13 -29.61 7.12
CA VAL A 364 -18.24 -29.86 6.19
C VAL A 364 -18.15 -31.30 5.71
N THR A 365 -19.14 -32.11 6.01
CA THR A 365 -19.26 -33.48 5.54
C THR A 365 -20.38 -33.58 4.52
N ILE A 366 -20.07 -33.98 3.29
CA ILE A 366 -21.06 -34.30 2.26
C ILE A 366 -21.17 -35.80 2.18
N LEU A 367 -22.34 -36.33 2.53
CA LEU A 367 -22.60 -37.76 2.57
C LEU A 367 -22.54 -38.36 1.14
N SER A 368 -22.07 -39.58 1.05
CA SER A 368 -22.08 -40.30 -0.22
C SER A 368 -23.50 -40.73 -0.63
N PRO A 369 -23.84 -40.77 -1.93
CA PRO A 369 -25.11 -41.30 -2.39
C PRO A 369 -25.29 -42.73 -1.91
N TRP A 370 -26.54 -43.13 -1.59
CA TRP A 370 -26.86 -44.48 -1.10
C TRP A 370 -26.33 -45.58 -2.02
N TYR A 371 -26.34 -45.35 -3.36
CA TYR A 371 -25.89 -46.30 -4.35
C TYR A 371 -24.35 -46.46 -4.43
N GLN A 372 -23.59 -45.59 -3.77
CA GLN A 372 -22.12 -45.66 -3.65
C GLN A 372 -21.67 -46.19 -2.28
N THR A 373 -22.59 -46.49 -1.38
CA THR A 373 -22.28 -47.04 -0.06
C THR A 373 -21.73 -48.47 -0.19
N LEU A 374 -20.99 -48.95 0.80
CA LEU A 374 -20.44 -50.30 0.83
C LEU A 374 -21.55 -51.35 0.67
N TRP A 375 -22.68 -51.18 1.33
CA TRP A 375 -23.84 -52.06 1.27
C TRP A 375 -24.44 -52.13 -0.14
N ALA A 376 -24.55 -51.00 -0.83
CA ALA A 376 -25.03 -50.97 -2.21
C ALA A 376 -24.06 -51.71 -3.16
N LYS A 377 -22.76 -51.52 -3.00
CA LYS A 377 -21.73 -52.22 -3.77
C LYS A 377 -21.78 -53.73 -3.53
N MET A 378 -21.99 -54.18 -2.29
CA MET A 378 -22.19 -55.60 -1.98
C MET A 378 -23.48 -56.15 -2.62
N ALA A 379 -24.57 -55.41 -2.58
CA ALA A 379 -25.82 -55.79 -3.25
C ALA A 379 -25.63 -55.92 -4.77
N TYR A 380 -24.93 -54.96 -5.41
CA TYR A 380 -24.59 -55.04 -6.84
C TYR A 380 -23.77 -56.28 -7.17
N PHE A 381 -22.76 -56.60 -6.34
CA PHE A 381 -21.95 -57.79 -6.53
C PHE A 381 -22.80 -59.09 -6.46
N LEU A 382 -23.72 -59.17 -5.50
CA LEU A 382 -24.65 -60.29 -5.36
C LEU A 382 -25.61 -60.41 -6.55
N ILE A 383 -26.15 -59.27 -7.01
CA ILE A 383 -27.07 -59.25 -8.18
C ILE A 383 -26.35 -59.68 -9.44
N ILE A 384 -25.14 -59.15 -9.67
CA ILE A 384 -24.33 -59.54 -10.86
C ILE A 384 -23.94 -60.99 -10.77
N GLY A 385 -23.48 -61.48 -9.61
CA GLY A 385 -23.14 -62.89 -9.40
C GLY A 385 -24.33 -63.81 -9.61
N GLY A 386 -25.50 -63.44 -9.10
CA GLY A 386 -26.75 -64.16 -9.35
C GLY A 386 -27.18 -64.19 -10.80
N LEU A 387 -27.02 -63.07 -11.52
CA LEU A 387 -27.30 -63.00 -12.96
C LEU A 387 -26.35 -63.89 -13.78
N VAL A 388 -25.06 -63.88 -13.47
CA VAL A 388 -24.07 -64.76 -14.12
C VAL A 388 -24.37 -66.18 -13.81
N GLY A 389 -24.69 -66.57 -12.58
CA GLY A 389 -25.10 -67.93 -12.22
C GLY A 389 -26.36 -68.39 -12.94
N TRP A 390 -27.38 -67.52 -13.06
CA TRP A 390 -28.59 -67.76 -13.82
C TRP A 390 -28.30 -68.02 -15.32
N ILE A 391 -27.48 -67.20 -15.94
CA ILE A 391 -27.08 -67.34 -17.33
C ILE A 391 -26.35 -68.67 -17.54
N ILE A 392 -25.41 -69.01 -16.67
CA ILE A 392 -24.68 -70.31 -16.76
C ILE A 392 -25.66 -71.44 -16.64
N ASN A 393 -26.56 -71.45 -15.67
CA ASN A 393 -27.58 -72.47 -15.48
C ASN A 393 -28.50 -72.54 -16.68
N PHE A 394 -28.94 -71.45 -17.26
CA PHE A 394 -29.78 -71.38 -18.46
C PHE A 394 -29.04 -72.10 -19.67
N PHE A 395 -27.77 -71.78 -19.85
CA PHE A 395 -27.00 -72.46 -20.92
C PHE A 395 -26.76 -73.94 -20.65
N MET A 396 -26.53 -74.35 -19.40
CA MET A 396 -26.40 -75.79 -19.04
C MET A 396 -27.68 -76.54 -19.31
N VAL A 397 -28.84 -76.00 -18.84
CA VAL A 397 -30.15 -76.64 -19.09
C VAL A 397 -30.45 -76.69 -20.58
N LYS A 398 -30.20 -75.61 -21.32
CA LYS A 398 -30.39 -75.60 -22.76
C LYS A 398 -29.49 -76.65 -23.52
N ASN A 399 -28.26 -76.82 -23.08
CA ASN A 399 -27.35 -77.79 -23.67
C ASN A 399 -27.74 -79.22 -23.30
N SER A 400 -28.23 -79.49 -22.06
CA SER A 400 -28.72 -80.85 -21.69
C SER A 400 -29.95 -81.22 -22.49
N LEU A 401 -30.91 -80.26 -22.67
CA LEU A 401 -32.08 -80.53 -23.53
C LEU A 401 -31.75 -80.79 -25.00
N LYS A 402 -30.69 -80.18 -25.52
CA LYS A 402 -30.19 -80.46 -26.89
C LYS A 402 -29.57 -81.83 -27.00
N LEU A 403 -28.91 -82.32 -25.97
CA LEU A 403 -28.32 -83.68 -25.93
C LEU A 403 -29.41 -84.72 -25.88
N GLU A 404 -30.46 -84.55 -25.09
CA GLU A 404 -31.66 -85.42 -25.03
C GLU A 404 -32.45 -85.43 -26.34
N GLN A 405 -32.36 -84.47 -27.20
CA GLN A 405 -33.03 -84.47 -28.54
C GLN A 405 -32.20 -85.14 -29.64
N MET A 406 -30.96 -85.45 -29.37
CA MET A 406 -30.03 -86.10 -30.32
C MET A 406 -29.81 -87.57 -30.04
N GLU A 407 -30.32 -88.13 -28.95
CA GLU A 407 -30.52 -89.56 -28.68
C GLU A 407 -31.92 -89.99 -29.18
#